data_63511940610d8f7d7a6586c2a4356517
#
_entry.id   63511940610d8f7d7a6586c2a4356517
#
_cell.length_a   1.000
_cell.length_b   1.000
_cell.length_c   1.000
_cell.angle_alpha   90.00
_cell.angle_beta   90.00
_cell.angle_gamma   90.00
#
_symmetry.space_group_name_H-M   'P 1'
#
loop_
_entity.id
_entity.type
_entity.pdbx_description
1 polymer ?
#
loop_
_entity_poly.entity_id
_entity_poly.type
_entity_poly.pdbx_seq_one_letter_code
_entity_poly.pdbx_strand_id
1 'polypeptide(L)'
;MPHDPLLKTLASRNPLRSAMQHSASRRQFLRTLGAGAAAAAMPGGVLAQSKRPLSLLTWDAYADSDLLKLWRQQTGGDIRYEIHISDPTSVNRLRAGETSVWDFINVNNPWARNEMWPAGLIRALPRERFEPLYAQMNDKFHMPYKWAMSEDGEDLLGIVQRYETFDFVINSDVISPQLAKDEGWDLFNNPDFAGRYGILAYEDWNVMDICMGAGVHPFRIKTDAEVARFADTCRRWIDNAAFITTDFVQLNLAVMNGEIDLYFTGGTYTTAAARLEGISELYAITPNSGPADGKGGINWIEINSAVANPNPHDKIFDFLEFITTPDAAEIIARGNGNLQPVSQMAQPELMRRFSRDELSAIQWDEFDERIGNAVEFDLVPDYDKLYDIYSAALRARG
;
A
#
# COMPACT_ATOMS: atom_id res chain seq x y z
N MET A 1 17.53 -14.79 31.62
CA MET A 1 16.54 -15.02 30.56
C MET A 1 17.32 -15.41 29.31
N PRO A 2 17.05 -16.55 28.66
CA PRO A 2 17.76 -16.94 27.45
C PRO A 2 17.36 -16.00 26.31
N HIS A 3 18.34 -15.43 25.63
CA HIS A 3 18.13 -14.63 24.42
C HIS A 3 17.72 -15.57 23.29
N ASP A 4 16.46 -15.47 22.85
CA ASP A 4 15.94 -16.22 21.72
C ASP A 4 16.63 -15.75 20.42
N PRO A 5 17.29 -16.63 19.67
CA PRO A 5 17.96 -16.29 18.41
C PRO A 5 16.99 -15.82 17.32
N LEU A 6 15.70 -16.23 17.35
CA LEU A 6 14.66 -15.81 16.41
C LEU A 6 14.39 -14.30 16.47
N LEU A 7 14.34 -13.72 17.68
CA LEU A 7 14.11 -12.28 17.86
C LEU A 7 15.23 -11.44 17.23
N LYS A 8 16.47 -11.92 17.25
CA LYS A 8 17.59 -11.24 16.59
C LYS A 8 17.49 -11.30 15.07
N THR A 9 16.98 -12.39 14.52
CA THR A 9 16.87 -12.60 13.08
C THR A 9 15.76 -11.72 12.49
N LEU A 10 14.60 -11.62 13.13
CA LEU A 10 13.50 -10.76 12.70
C LEU A 10 13.87 -9.27 12.78
N ALA A 11 14.53 -8.86 13.87
CA ALA A 11 14.97 -7.48 14.05
C ALA A 11 16.09 -7.04 13.08
N SER A 12 16.92 -8.00 12.60
CA SER A 12 18.03 -7.70 11.67
C SER A 12 17.60 -7.62 10.21
N ARG A 13 16.42 -8.15 9.86
CA ARG A 13 15.90 -8.19 8.49
C ARG A 13 14.85 -7.10 8.20
N ASN A 14 14.62 -6.17 9.13
CA ASN A 14 13.65 -5.09 8.94
C ASN A 14 14.16 -4.05 7.92
N PRO A 15 13.59 -3.97 6.71
CA PRO A 15 14.03 -3.05 5.67
C PRO A 15 13.90 -1.57 6.08
N LEU A 16 12.93 -1.25 6.96
CA LEU A 16 12.76 0.11 7.46
C LEU A 16 13.94 0.59 8.32
N ARG A 17 14.59 -0.30 9.09
CA ARG A 17 15.81 0.05 9.80
C ARG A 17 16.98 0.33 8.85
N SER A 18 17.08 -0.39 7.75
CA SER A 18 18.11 -0.14 6.73
C SER A 18 17.88 1.20 6.02
N ALA A 19 16.62 1.55 5.69
CA ALA A 19 16.28 2.83 5.07
C ALA A 19 16.56 4.03 6.00
N MET A 20 16.31 3.90 7.30
CA MET A 20 16.58 4.96 8.28
C MET A 20 18.07 5.17 8.56
N GLN A 21 18.93 4.15 8.35
CA GLN A 21 20.38 4.28 8.50
C GLN A 21 21.09 4.93 7.32
N HIS A 22 20.39 5.08 6.17
CA HIS A 22 20.94 5.69 4.95
C HIS A 22 20.42 7.12 4.72
N SER A 23 19.83 7.77 5.72
CA SER A 23 19.49 9.19 5.62
C SER A 23 20.78 10.00 5.50
N ALA A 24 21.16 10.32 4.27
CA ALA A 24 22.24 11.24 3.97
C ALA A 24 21.97 12.55 4.73
N SER A 25 22.96 12.99 5.51
CA SER A 25 22.87 14.19 6.33
C SER A 25 22.47 15.40 5.46
N ARG A 26 21.64 16.30 5.98
CA ARG A 26 21.24 17.59 5.37
C ARG A 26 22.41 18.35 4.72
N ARG A 27 23.63 18.14 5.17
CA ARG A 27 24.85 18.73 4.60
C ARG A 27 25.27 18.13 3.27
N GLN A 28 24.95 16.88 2.95
CA GLN A 28 25.24 16.29 1.64
C GLN A 28 24.22 16.73 0.59
N PHE A 29 22.97 16.92 0.96
CA PHE A 29 21.92 17.41 0.07
C PHE A 29 22.19 18.84 -0.43
N LEU A 30 22.74 19.71 0.42
CA LEU A 30 23.05 21.11 0.03
C LEU A 30 24.35 21.26 -0.82
N ARG A 31 25.19 20.24 -0.89
CA ARG A 31 26.41 20.28 -1.73
C ARG A 31 26.18 19.88 -3.19
N THR A 32 25.06 19.21 -3.50
CA THR A 32 24.69 18.79 -4.86
C THR A 32 23.90 19.85 -5.63
N LEU A 33 23.40 20.91 -4.98
CA LEU A 33 22.63 22.00 -5.61
C LEU A 33 23.47 23.16 -6.16
N GLY A 34 24.78 23.11 -6.02
CA GLY A 34 25.69 24.23 -6.31
C GLY A 34 26.48 24.19 -7.62
N ALA A 35 26.24 23.19 -8.50
CA ALA A 35 27.03 23.09 -9.74
C ALA A 35 26.14 22.80 -10.96
N GLY A 36 25.63 23.80 -11.62
CA GLY A 36 24.89 23.59 -12.87
C GLY A 36 24.14 24.77 -13.45
N ALA A 37 24.78 25.91 -13.63
CA ALA A 37 24.23 26.99 -14.45
C ALA A 37 25.30 27.52 -15.41
N ALA A 38 25.48 26.85 -16.52
CA ALA A 38 26.00 27.43 -17.81
C ALA A 38 25.97 26.36 -18.90
N ALA A 39 24.91 26.27 -19.68
CA ALA A 39 24.98 25.61 -20.98
C ALA A 39 24.26 26.47 -22.00
N ALA A 40 25.07 26.99 -22.90
CA ALA A 40 24.70 27.82 -24.04
C ALA A 40 23.78 27.09 -25.02
N ALA A 41 22.85 27.83 -25.59
CA ALA A 41 21.97 27.42 -26.67
C ALA A 41 22.79 27.00 -27.93
N MET A 42 22.59 25.78 -28.43
CA MET A 42 22.92 25.37 -29.79
C MET A 42 21.68 24.85 -30.51
N PRO A 43 21.42 25.20 -31.74
CA PRO A 43 20.25 24.77 -32.48
C PRO A 43 20.50 23.40 -33.13
N GLY A 44 19.50 22.54 -33.07
CA GLY A 44 19.28 21.45 -34.03
C GLY A 44 20.17 20.22 -33.87
N GLY A 45 19.75 19.27 -33.08
CA GLY A 45 20.27 17.92 -33.09
C GLY A 45 19.32 17.00 -32.35
N VAL A 46 18.70 16.07 -33.06
CA VAL A 46 18.10 14.89 -32.47
C VAL A 46 19.23 14.11 -31.83
N LEU A 47 19.55 14.39 -30.57
CA LEU A 47 20.61 13.72 -29.84
C LEU A 47 20.12 13.21 -28.50
N ALA A 48 20.04 11.91 -28.46
CA ALA A 48 20.23 11.10 -27.27
C ALA A 48 19.38 11.45 -26.05
N GLN A 49 18.11 11.20 -26.12
CA GLN A 49 17.16 11.12 -24.99
C GLN A 49 17.51 9.96 -24.00
N SER A 50 18.61 9.26 -24.21
CA SER A 50 18.88 7.92 -23.69
C SER A 50 19.80 7.82 -22.47
N LYS A 51 20.09 8.86 -21.72
CA LYS A 51 21.07 8.73 -20.62
C LYS A 51 20.61 9.17 -19.22
N ARG A 52 19.41 9.71 -19.05
CA ARG A 52 18.92 9.90 -17.69
C ARG A 52 18.27 8.61 -17.18
N PRO A 53 18.38 8.29 -15.89
CA PRO A 53 17.64 7.15 -15.32
C PRO A 53 16.13 7.39 -15.40
N LEU A 54 15.36 6.33 -15.57
CA LEU A 54 13.92 6.33 -15.34
C LEU A 54 13.64 6.67 -13.88
N SER A 55 12.72 7.59 -13.59
CA SER A 55 12.53 8.14 -12.25
C SER A 55 11.19 7.68 -11.67
N LEU A 56 11.23 6.98 -10.55
CA LEU A 56 10.08 6.40 -9.88
C LEU A 56 9.83 7.08 -8.53
N LEU A 57 8.59 7.52 -8.29
CA LEU A 57 8.06 7.82 -6.97
C LEU A 57 7.14 6.66 -6.61
N THR A 58 7.53 5.82 -5.63
CA THR A 58 6.98 4.47 -5.57
C THR A 58 6.93 3.88 -4.17
N TRP A 59 6.06 2.89 -3.95
CA TRP A 59 6.16 1.98 -2.82
C TRP A 59 7.42 1.10 -2.93
N ASP A 60 7.84 0.55 -1.83
CA ASP A 60 9.13 -0.15 -1.66
C ASP A 60 9.35 -1.36 -2.57
N ALA A 61 8.31 -2.14 -2.87
CA ALA A 61 8.43 -3.33 -3.71
C ALA A 61 8.92 -3.04 -5.14
N TYR A 62 8.61 -1.85 -5.68
CA TYR A 62 9.08 -1.44 -7.02
C TYR A 62 10.50 -0.85 -6.99
N ALA A 63 11.07 -0.68 -5.80
CA ALA A 63 12.45 -0.29 -5.56
C ALA A 63 13.34 -1.48 -5.16
N ASP A 64 12.82 -2.71 -5.26
CA ASP A 64 13.57 -3.93 -4.95
C ASP A 64 14.82 -4.05 -5.82
N SER A 65 15.95 -4.43 -5.22
CA SER A 65 17.26 -4.48 -5.88
C SER A 65 17.31 -5.46 -7.05
N ASP A 66 16.58 -6.58 -6.94
CA ASP A 66 16.54 -7.59 -7.99
C ASP A 66 15.65 -7.13 -9.17
N LEU A 67 14.57 -6.38 -8.90
CA LEU A 67 13.77 -5.73 -9.94
C LEU A 67 14.61 -4.73 -10.75
N LEU A 68 15.34 -3.86 -10.05
CA LEU A 68 16.22 -2.87 -10.68
C LEU A 68 17.34 -3.52 -11.50
N LYS A 69 17.90 -4.62 -10.99
CA LYS A 69 18.91 -5.42 -11.70
C LYS A 69 18.33 -6.08 -12.94
N LEU A 70 17.14 -6.69 -12.84
CA LEU A 70 16.44 -7.32 -13.96
C LEU A 70 16.16 -6.30 -15.07
N TRP A 71 15.62 -5.13 -14.72
CA TRP A 71 15.41 -4.03 -15.66
C TRP A 71 16.69 -3.63 -16.38
N ARG A 72 17.79 -3.44 -15.63
CA ARG A 72 19.09 -3.07 -16.23
C ARG A 72 19.61 -4.14 -17.17
N GLN A 73 19.46 -5.41 -16.82
CA GLN A 73 19.88 -6.54 -17.68
C GLN A 73 19.11 -6.59 -18.99
N GLN A 74 17.80 -6.34 -18.95
CA GLN A 74 16.95 -6.43 -20.14
C GLN A 74 17.02 -5.20 -21.03
N THR A 75 17.23 -4.01 -20.49
CA THR A 75 17.08 -2.75 -21.21
C THR A 75 18.35 -1.92 -21.31
N GLY A 76 19.36 -2.22 -20.49
CA GLY A 76 20.57 -1.41 -20.33
C GLY A 76 20.33 -0.07 -19.62
N GLY A 77 19.09 0.21 -19.18
CA GLY A 77 18.71 1.46 -18.54
C GLY A 77 18.82 1.41 -17.01
N ASP A 78 19.13 2.56 -16.43
CA ASP A 78 19.13 2.74 -14.97
C ASP A 78 17.79 3.30 -14.46
N ILE A 79 17.49 2.99 -13.19
CA ILE A 79 16.34 3.53 -12.46
C ILE A 79 16.87 4.38 -11.30
N ARG A 80 16.24 5.54 -11.11
CA ARG A 80 16.31 6.35 -9.90
C ARG A 80 14.94 6.30 -9.22
N TYR A 81 14.90 6.11 -7.93
CA TYR A 81 13.64 6.04 -7.19
C TYR A 81 13.67 6.81 -5.89
N GLU A 82 12.48 7.10 -5.40
CA GLU A 82 12.23 7.54 -4.04
C GLU A 82 11.01 6.77 -3.52
N ILE A 83 11.14 6.20 -2.32
CA ILE A 83 10.04 5.50 -1.66
C ILE A 83 9.16 6.54 -1.01
N HIS A 84 7.88 6.55 -1.38
CA HIS A 84 6.90 7.43 -0.76
C HIS A 84 6.23 6.75 0.47
N ILE A 85 5.67 7.56 1.34
CA ILE A 85 5.12 7.11 2.62
C ILE A 85 3.59 7.20 2.69
N SER A 86 2.98 7.94 1.78
CA SER A 86 1.52 8.06 1.67
C SER A 86 1.11 8.60 0.30
N ASP A 87 -0.04 8.15 -0.19
CA ASP A 87 -0.61 8.61 -1.46
C ASP A 87 -0.90 10.13 -1.45
N PRO A 88 -1.59 10.69 -0.43
CA PRO A 88 -1.86 12.13 -0.38
C PRO A 88 -0.59 12.98 -0.50
N THR A 89 0.47 12.59 0.23
CA THR A 89 1.75 13.32 0.18
C THR A 89 2.35 13.30 -1.21
N SER A 90 2.35 12.14 -1.88
CA SER A 90 2.92 11.98 -3.22
C SER A 90 2.13 12.74 -4.28
N VAL A 91 0.80 12.70 -4.22
CA VAL A 91 -0.06 13.47 -5.12
C VAL A 91 0.14 14.97 -4.93
N ASN A 92 0.27 15.46 -3.69
CA ASN A 92 0.54 16.87 -3.40
C ASN A 92 1.92 17.32 -3.89
N ARG A 93 2.93 16.46 -3.87
CA ARG A 93 4.24 16.74 -4.48
C ARG A 93 4.14 16.93 -6.00
N LEU A 94 3.38 16.08 -6.69
CA LEU A 94 3.12 16.27 -8.12
C LEU A 94 2.39 17.59 -8.39
N ARG A 95 1.38 17.95 -7.57
CA ARG A 95 0.68 19.26 -7.64
C ARG A 95 1.61 20.43 -7.41
N ALA A 96 2.62 20.28 -6.57
CA ALA A 96 3.65 21.29 -6.30
C ALA A 96 4.69 21.44 -7.45
N GLY A 97 4.55 20.70 -8.55
CA GLY A 97 5.41 20.81 -9.75
C GLY A 97 6.43 19.69 -9.93
N GLU A 98 6.43 18.67 -9.06
CA GLU A 98 7.35 17.54 -9.21
C GLU A 98 7.00 16.59 -10.37
N THR A 99 5.96 16.89 -11.17
CA THR A 99 5.72 16.17 -12.44
C THR A 99 6.92 16.23 -13.38
N SER A 100 7.76 17.28 -13.31
CA SER A 100 9.00 17.38 -14.09
C SER A 100 10.13 16.48 -13.57
N VAL A 101 10.00 15.89 -12.40
CA VAL A 101 11.00 15.06 -11.72
C VAL A 101 10.78 13.57 -11.96
N TRP A 102 9.51 13.15 -11.94
CA TRP A 102 9.12 11.75 -11.95
C TRP A 102 8.55 11.32 -13.29
N ASP A 103 8.78 10.07 -13.68
CA ASP A 103 8.20 9.44 -14.86
C ASP A 103 7.08 8.46 -14.48
N PHE A 104 7.20 7.83 -13.32
CA PHE A 104 6.32 6.81 -12.83
C PHE A 104 5.87 7.16 -11.41
N ILE A 105 4.63 6.84 -11.13
CA ILE A 105 4.06 6.83 -9.77
C ILE A 105 3.13 5.63 -9.63
N ASN A 106 3.17 4.97 -8.47
CA ASN A 106 2.11 4.06 -8.08
C ASN A 106 1.41 4.56 -6.82
N VAL A 107 0.10 4.45 -6.82
CA VAL A 107 -0.79 4.88 -5.74
C VAL A 107 -1.92 3.88 -5.62
N ASN A 108 -2.56 3.85 -4.44
CA ASN A 108 -3.76 3.05 -4.30
C ASN A 108 -4.93 3.65 -5.11
N ASN A 109 -5.88 2.79 -5.50
CA ASN A 109 -7.17 3.28 -5.97
C ASN A 109 -7.77 4.19 -4.87
N PRO A 110 -8.28 5.31 -5.02
CA PRO A 110 -8.86 5.99 -6.17
C PRO A 110 -8.01 7.14 -6.73
N TRP A 111 -6.80 7.33 -6.23
CA TRP A 111 -6.00 8.54 -6.46
C TRP A 111 -5.74 8.82 -7.94
N ALA A 112 -5.47 7.77 -8.74
CA ALA A 112 -5.24 7.94 -10.17
C ALA A 112 -6.45 8.57 -10.86
N ARG A 113 -7.64 8.00 -10.63
CA ARG A 113 -8.87 8.39 -11.29
C ARG A 113 -9.45 9.70 -10.76
N ASN A 114 -9.58 9.83 -9.42
CA ASN A 114 -10.35 10.90 -8.81
C ASN A 114 -9.53 12.19 -8.58
N GLU A 115 -8.19 12.07 -8.50
CA GLU A 115 -7.32 13.17 -8.13
C GLU A 115 -6.27 13.49 -9.18
N MET A 116 -5.48 12.50 -9.61
CA MET A 116 -4.35 12.79 -10.49
C MET A 116 -4.77 13.06 -11.93
N TRP A 117 -5.73 12.29 -12.46
CA TRP A 117 -6.20 12.47 -13.82
C TRP A 117 -6.89 13.82 -14.03
N PRO A 118 -7.90 14.22 -13.22
CA PRO A 118 -8.54 15.54 -13.36
C PRO A 118 -7.58 16.71 -13.21
N ALA A 119 -6.51 16.54 -12.41
CA ALA A 119 -5.49 17.55 -12.21
C ALA A 119 -4.39 17.56 -13.29
N GLY A 120 -4.45 16.66 -14.29
CA GLY A 120 -3.44 16.57 -15.35
C GLY A 120 -2.05 16.11 -14.87
N LEU A 121 -1.99 15.34 -13.77
CA LEU A 121 -0.73 14.90 -13.16
C LEU A 121 -0.21 13.59 -13.75
N ILE A 122 -1.05 12.81 -14.42
CA ILE A 122 -0.72 11.56 -15.11
C ILE A 122 -1.15 11.61 -16.57
N ARG A 123 -0.62 10.70 -17.36
CA ARG A 123 -0.90 10.54 -18.79
C ARG A 123 -1.73 9.30 -19.03
N ALA A 124 -2.64 9.36 -20.00
CA ALA A 124 -3.29 8.17 -20.51
C ALA A 124 -2.28 7.18 -21.10
N LEU A 125 -2.51 5.91 -20.86
CA LEU A 125 -1.74 4.82 -21.45
C LEU A 125 -2.34 4.45 -22.83
N PRO A 126 -1.52 4.12 -23.84
CA PRO A 126 -2.02 3.62 -25.13
C PRO A 126 -2.83 2.33 -24.93
N ARG A 127 -4.15 2.38 -25.11
CA ARG A 127 -5.06 1.27 -24.84
C ARG A 127 -4.71 0.01 -25.63
N GLU A 128 -4.36 0.14 -26.90
CA GLU A 128 -3.97 -0.97 -27.77
C GLU A 128 -2.80 -1.79 -27.19
N ARG A 129 -1.89 -1.14 -26.46
CA ARG A 129 -0.72 -1.77 -25.86
C ARG A 129 -1.03 -2.38 -24.48
N PHE A 130 -1.81 -1.70 -23.65
CA PHE A 130 -1.95 -2.03 -22.23
C PHE A 130 -3.24 -2.78 -21.90
N GLU A 131 -4.33 -2.51 -22.60
CA GLU A 131 -5.61 -3.17 -22.34
C GLU A 131 -5.54 -4.71 -22.45
N PRO A 132 -4.78 -5.31 -23.41
CA PRO A 132 -4.62 -6.76 -23.47
C PRO A 132 -3.95 -7.39 -22.24
N LEU A 133 -3.16 -6.63 -21.47
CA LEU A 133 -2.50 -7.13 -20.26
C LEU A 133 -3.50 -7.45 -19.16
N TYR A 134 -4.63 -6.72 -19.11
CA TYR A 134 -5.69 -6.94 -18.14
C TYR A 134 -6.37 -8.30 -18.29
N ALA A 135 -6.45 -8.85 -19.50
CA ALA A 135 -6.98 -10.19 -19.75
C ALA A 135 -6.11 -11.32 -19.14
N GLN A 136 -4.89 -11.01 -18.70
CA GLN A 136 -3.97 -11.95 -18.05
C GLN A 136 -3.93 -11.80 -16.52
N MET A 137 -4.71 -10.86 -15.98
CA MET A 137 -4.85 -10.61 -14.55
C MET A 137 -6.03 -11.39 -13.97
N ASN A 138 -6.21 -11.30 -12.64
CA ASN A 138 -7.41 -11.81 -12.00
C ASN A 138 -8.67 -11.21 -12.65
N ASP A 139 -9.71 -12.03 -12.84
CA ASP A 139 -10.94 -11.68 -13.57
C ASP A 139 -11.60 -10.40 -13.07
N LYS A 140 -11.50 -10.09 -11.79
CA LYS A 140 -12.04 -8.84 -11.21
C LYS A 140 -11.41 -7.58 -11.80
N PHE A 141 -10.23 -7.67 -12.41
CA PHE A 141 -9.53 -6.56 -13.05
C PHE A 141 -9.74 -6.51 -14.58
N HIS A 142 -10.46 -7.46 -15.16
CA HIS A 142 -10.71 -7.44 -16.59
C HIS A 142 -11.41 -6.14 -17.00
N MET A 143 -11.01 -5.64 -18.17
CA MET A 143 -11.51 -4.35 -18.66
C MET A 143 -13.01 -4.41 -19.04
N PRO A 144 -13.77 -3.33 -18.78
CA PRO A 144 -13.34 -2.06 -18.20
C PRO A 144 -13.25 -2.12 -16.66
N TYR A 145 -12.05 -1.86 -16.10
CA TYR A 145 -11.86 -1.80 -14.66
C TYR A 145 -11.91 -0.36 -14.15
N LYS A 146 -12.86 -0.05 -13.27
CA LYS A 146 -13.19 1.31 -12.82
C LYS A 146 -11.97 2.16 -12.47
N TRP A 147 -11.07 1.66 -11.61
CA TRP A 147 -9.99 2.46 -11.06
C TRP A 147 -8.82 2.68 -12.01
N ALA A 148 -8.73 1.86 -13.05
CA ALA A 148 -7.76 2.01 -14.12
C ALA A 148 -8.24 2.90 -15.26
N MET A 149 -9.52 3.34 -15.23
CA MET A 149 -10.12 4.15 -16.28
C MET A 149 -10.49 5.55 -15.79
N SER A 150 -10.49 6.52 -16.70
CA SER A 150 -11.09 7.83 -16.48
C SER A 150 -12.60 7.70 -16.17
N GLU A 151 -13.21 8.78 -15.67
CA GLU A 151 -14.62 8.75 -15.27
C GLU A 151 -15.58 8.44 -16.44
N ASP A 152 -15.27 8.97 -17.61
CA ASP A 152 -16.02 8.72 -18.86
C ASP A 152 -15.70 7.35 -19.50
N GLY A 153 -14.67 6.64 -18.99
CA GLY A 153 -14.24 5.34 -19.52
C GLY A 153 -13.41 5.40 -20.81
N GLU A 154 -13.02 6.60 -21.26
CA GLU A 154 -12.29 6.78 -22.51
C GLU A 154 -10.78 6.48 -22.35
N ASP A 155 -10.18 6.92 -21.25
CA ASP A 155 -8.75 6.89 -21.03
C ASP A 155 -8.32 5.82 -20.02
N LEU A 156 -7.28 5.06 -20.37
CA LEU A 156 -6.62 4.11 -19.48
C LEU A 156 -5.54 4.85 -18.67
N LEU A 157 -5.65 4.86 -17.35
CA LEU A 157 -4.84 5.69 -16.44
C LEU A 157 -3.64 4.99 -15.84
N GLY A 158 -3.64 3.66 -15.81
CA GLY A 158 -2.56 2.90 -15.19
C GLY A 158 -2.75 1.40 -15.29
N ILE A 159 -1.81 0.65 -14.72
CA ILE A 159 -1.82 -0.82 -14.64
C ILE A 159 -2.01 -1.26 -13.20
N VAL A 160 -2.97 -2.15 -12.97
CA VAL A 160 -3.19 -2.80 -11.67
C VAL A 160 -2.06 -3.79 -11.38
N GLN A 161 -1.58 -3.81 -10.12
CA GLN A 161 -0.60 -4.81 -9.74
C GLN A 161 -0.84 -5.41 -8.36
N ARG A 162 -0.30 -4.83 -7.27
CA ARG A 162 -0.53 -5.36 -5.92
C ARG A 162 -1.94 -4.98 -5.45
N TYR A 163 -2.56 -5.86 -4.68
CA TYR A 163 -3.87 -5.63 -4.12
C TYR A 163 -4.13 -6.53 -2.94
N GLU A 164 -4.81 -6.01 -1.94
CA GLU A 164 -5.19 -6.75 -0.74
C GLU A 164 -6.26 -6.01 0.06
N THR A 165 -6.59 -6.52 1.25
CA THR A 165 -7.52 -5.89 2.18
C THR A 165 -6.77 -5.16 3.29
N PHE A 166 -7.30 -4.02 3.73
CA PHE A 166 -7.02 -3.47 5.04
C PHE A 166 -7.83 -4.29 6.05
N ASP A 167 -7.10 -4.93 6.94
CA ASP A 167 -7.61 -5.88 7.91
C ASP A 167 -7.22 -5.46 9.32
N PHE A 168 -7.67 -6.23 10.29
CA PHE A 168 -6.99 -6.30 11.57
C PHE A 168 -6.29 -7.66 11.73
N VAL A 169 -5.32 -7.71 12.62
CA VAL A 169 -4.53 -8.92 12.92
C VAL A 169 -4.83 -9.38 14.32
N ILE A 170 -4.98 -10.68 14.50
CA ILE A 170 -5.20 -11.33 15.79
C ILE A 170 -4.06 -12.29 16.14
N ASN A 171 -3.95 -12.62 17.41
CA ASN A 171 -3.32 -13.85 17.87
C ASN A 171 -4.34 -15.00 17.76
N SER A 172 -4.20 -15.89 16.78
CA SER A 172 -5.14 -17.00 16.57
C SER A 172 -5.12 -18.05 17.66
N ASP A 173 -4.12 -18.07 18.54
CA ASP A 173 -4.08 -18.92 19.73
C ASP A 173 -4.97 -18.38 20.86
N VAL A 174 -5.33 -17.08 20.80
CA VAL A 174 -6.18 -16.39 21.80
C VAL A 174 -7.58 -16.15 21.26
N ILE A 175 -7.69 -15.66 20.04
CA ILE A 175 -8.95 -15.33 19.37
C ILE A 175 -9.09 -16.22 18.15
N SER A 176 -10.12 -17.10 18.12
CA SER A 176 -10.29 -17.94 16.94
C SER A 176 -10.59 -17.11 15.69
N PRO A 177 -10.03 -17.45 14.51
CA PRO A 177 -10.31 -16.72 13.29
C PRO A 177 -11.79 -16.61 12.94
N GLN A 178 -12.59 -17.67 13.22
CA GLN A 178 -14.02 -17.65 12.97
C GLN A 178 -14.72 -16.62 13.86
N LEU A 179 -14.42 -16.59 15.15
CA LEU A 179 -14.97 -15.59 16.08
C LEU A 179 -14.60 -14.17 15.61
N ALA A 180 -13.34 -13.97 15.22
CA ALA A 180 -12.88 -12.68 14.77
C ALA A 180 -13.55 -12.23 13.47
N LYS A 181 -13.79 -13.14 12.52
CA LYS A 181 -14.57 -12.85 11.31
C LYS A 181 -16.02 -12.46 11.61
N ASP A 182 -16.65 -13.12 12.58
CA ASP A 182 -18.06 -12.92 12.92
C ASP A 182 -18.28 -11.65 13.77
N GLU A 183 -17.46 -11.41 14.80
CA GLU A 183 -17.51 -10.20 15.64
C GLU A 183 -16.96 -8.97 14.90
N GLY A 184 -15.98 -9.16 14.03
CA GLY A 184 -15.40 -8.11 13.22
C GLY A 184 -14.84 -6.95 14.06
N TRP A 185 -15.14 -5.73 13.63
CA TRP A 185 -14.66 -4.51 14.29
C TRP A 185 -15.20 -4.31 15.71
N ASP A 186 -16.24 -5.05 16.11
CA ASP A 186 -16.79 -4.98 17.49
C ASP A 186 -15.82 -5.57 18.53
N LEU A 187 -14.83 -6.37 18.13
CA LEU A 187 -13.74 -6.79 19.01
C LEU A 187 -13.02 -5.60 19.66
N PHE A 188 -12.79 -4.52 18.93
CA PHE A 188 -12.16 -3.30 19.46
C PHE A 188 -13.10 -2.47 20.34
N ASN A 189 -14.41 -2.74 20.29
CA ASN A 189 -15.42 -2.14 21.14
C ASN A 189 -15.64 -2.96 22.43
N ASN A 190 -15.18 -4.22 22.47
CA ASN A 190 -15.32 -5.10 23.62
C ASN A 190 -14.37 -4.68 24.76
N PRO A 191 -14.89 -4.38 25.97
CA PRO A 191 -14.07 -3.94 27.10
C PRO A 191 -13.04 -4.99 27.55
N ASP A 192 -13.22 -6.28 27.24
CA ASP A 192 -12.27 -7.33 27.58
C ASP A 192 -10.94 -7.17 26.83
N PHE A 193 -10.93 -6.48 25.68
CA PHE A 193 -9.73 -6.16 24.91
C PHE A 193 -9.17 -4.76 25.20
N ALA A 194 -9.75 -4.00 26.13
CA ALA A 194 -9.19 -2.70 26.53
C ALA A 194 -7.77 -2.88 27.11
N GLY A 195 -6.79 -2.18 26.57
CA GLY A 195 -5.38 -2.35 26.90
C GLY A 195 -4.73 -3.62 26.33
N ARG A 196 -5.45 -4.36 25.46
CA ARG A 196 -4.99 -5.62 24.85
C ARG A 196 -4.87 -5.53 23.33
N TYR A 197 -4.96 -4.33 22.74
CA TYR A 197 -4.75 -4.14 21.29
C TYR A 197 -3.82 -2.98 20.99
N GLY A 198 -3.20 -3.06 19.80
CA GLY A 198 -2.37 -2.02 19.24
C GLY A 198 -3.02 -1.31 18.04
N ILE A 199 -2.45 -0.18 17.67
CA ILE A 199 -2.82 0.57 16.46
C ILE A 199 -1.58 0.75 15.59
N LEU A 200 -1.65 0.29 14.33
CA LEU A 200 -0.66 0.66 13.33
C LEU A 200 -1.04 2.03 12.77
N ALA A 201 -0.24 3.04 13.08
CA ALA A 201 -0.56 4.43 12.77
C ALA A 201 -0.29 4.75 11.30
N TYR A 202 -1.34 4.68 10.48
CA TYR A 202 -1.42 5.22 9.13
C TYR A 202 -2.66 6.12 9.03
N GLU A 203 -2.46 7.41 8.92
CA GLU A 203 -3.46 8.46 9.14
C GLU A 203 -4.79 8.25 8.41
N ASP A 204 -4.77 8.14 7.09
CA ASP A 204 -5.96 7.96 6.25
C ASP A 204 -6.60 6.57 6.45
N TRP A 205 -5.80 5.53 6.62
CA TRP A 205 -6.29 4.17 6.82
C TRP A 205 -6.93 4.01 8.20
N ASN A 206 -6.34 4.59 9.25
CA ASN A 206 -6.95 4.58 10.58
C ASN A 206 -8.32 5.28 10.60
N VAL A 207 -8.49 6.37 9.84
CA VAL A 207 -9.80 7.03 9.72
C VAL A 207 -10.84 6.09 9.13
N MET A 208 -10.48 5.32 8.11
CA MET A 208 -11.38 4.34 7.49
C MET A 208 -11.74 3.20 8.44
N ASP A 209 -10.74 2.61 9.12
CA ASP A 209 -10.96 1.51 10.07
C ASP A 209 -11.84 1.94 11.26
N ILE A 210 -11.63 3.17 11.77
CA ILE A 210 -12.46 3.74 12.82
C ILE A 210 -13.90 3.99 12.32
N CYS A 211 -14.09 4.39 11.06
CA CYS A 211 -15.43 4.45 10.46
C CYS A 211 -16.09 3.06 10.49
N MET A 212 -15.38 2.01 10.09
CA MET A 212 -15.90 0.64 10.11
C MET A 212 -16.33 0.25 11.53
N GLY A 213 -15.48 0.49 12.52
CA GLY A 213 -15.78 0.18 13.93
C GLY A 213 -16.84 1.06 14.57
N ALA A 214 -17.11 2.24 14.01
CA ALA A 214 -18.20 3.13 14.42
C ALA A 214 -19.55 2.77 13.77
N GLY A 215 -19.59 1.75 12.91
CA GLY A 215 -20.77 1.40 12.14
C GLY A 215 -21.12 2.49 11.10
N VAL A 216 -20.10 3.13 10.51
CA VAL A 216 -20.25 4.23 9.56
C VAL A 216 -19.58 3.84 8.24
N HIS A 217 -20.27 4.03 7.12
CA HIS A 217 -19.68 3.76 5.81
C HIS A 217 -18.55 4.78 5.52
N PRO A 218 -17.27 4.34 5.33
CA PRO A 218 -16.15 5.28 5.19
C PRO A 218 -16.27 6.19 3.96
N PHE A 219 -16.82 5.71 2.85
CA PHE A 219 -16.83 6.37 1.54
C PHE A 219 -18.14 7.08 1.19
N ARG A 220 -18.97 7.39 2.19
CA ARG A 220 -20.18 8.21 2.02
C ARG A 220 -20.09 9.48 2.89
N ILE A 221 -20.78 10.54 2.45
CA ILE A 221 -20.91 11.77 3.27
C ILE A 221 -21.62 11.40 4.58
N LYS A 222 -21.06 11.86 5.71
CA LYS A 222 -21.53 11.54 7.05
C LYS A 222 -22.53 12.57 7.54
N THR A 223 -23.60 12.09 8.16
CA THR A 223 -24.47 12.90 8.99
C THR A 223 -23.78 13.33 10.28
N ASP A 224 -24.28 14.37 10.96
CA ASP A 224 -23.72 14.79 12.26
C ASP A 224 -23.76 13.67 13.30
N ALA A 225 -24.78 12.81 13.27
CA ALA A 225 -24.88 11.67 14.16
C ALA A 225 -23.79 10.61 13.86
N GLU A 226 -23.43 10.40 12.59
CA GLU A 226 -22.35 9.50 12.20
C GLU A 226 -20.98 10.06 12.56
N VAL A 227 -20.77 11.36 12.39
CA VAL A 227 -19.55 12.04 12.87
C VAL A 227 -19.42 11.94 14.39
N ALA A 228 -20.52 12.05 15.14
CA ALA A 228 -20.50 11.89 16.58
C ALA A 228 -20.13 10.43 16.99
N ARG A 229 -20.71 9.42 16.32
CA ARG A 229 -20.33 8.00 16.55
C ARG A 229 -18.84 7.76 16.22
N PHE A 230 -18.35 8.29 15.10
CA PHE A 230 -16.94 8.22 14.75
C PHE A 230 -16.08 8.84 15.85
N ALA A 231 -16.41 10.04 16.33
CA ALA A 231 -15.65 10.74 17.36
C ALA A 231 -15.59 9.96 18.68
N ASP A 232 -16.70 9.36 19.09
CA ASP A 232 -16.78 8.56 20.30
C ASP A 232 -15.98 7.26 20.18
N THR A 233 -16.08 6.56 19.03
CA THR A 233 -15.31 5.35 18.76
C THR A 233 -13.83 5.67 18.66
N CYS A 234 -13.46 6.72 17.93
CA CYS A 234 -12.08 7.17 17.78
C CYS A 234 -11.42 7.43 19.14
N ARG A 235 -12.08 8.22 20.02
CA ARG A 235 -11.56 8.50 21.34
C ARG A 235 -11.40 7.21 22.15
N ARG A 236 -12.45 6.38 22.22
CA ARG A 236 -12.42 5.12 22.95
C ARG A 236 -11.32 4.17 22.47
N TRP A 237 -11.15 4.02 21.17
CA TRP A 237 -10.14 3.12 20.62
C TRP A 237 -8.72 3.63 20.89
N ILE A 238 -8.50 4.93 20.74
CA ILE A 238 -7.19 5.53 21.03
C ILE A 238 -6.88 5.43 22.53
N ASP A 239 -7.82 5.75 23.41
CA ASP A 239 -7.62 5.71 24.87
C ASP A 239 -7.35 4.28 25.37
N ASN A 240 -8.04 3.27 24.81
CA ASN A 240 -7.93 1.88 25.23
C ASN A 240 -6.83 1.08 24.50
N ALA A 241 -6.18 1.62 23.48
CA ALA A 241 -5.06 0.93 22.85
C ALA A 241 -3.91 0.73 23.84
N ALA A 242 -3.23 -0.41 23.84
CA ALA A 242 -2.03 -0.61 24.65
C ALA A 242 -0.92 0.36 24.18
N PHE A 243 -0.72 0.45 22.89
CA PHE A 243 0.20 1.42 22.27
C PHE A 243 -0.16 1.69 20.80
N ILE A 244 0.41 2.76 20.26
CA ILE A 244 0.24 3.19 18.87
C ILE A 244 1.63 3.37 18.26
N THR A 245 1.88 2.78 17.11
CA THR A 245 3.20 2.80 16.45
C THR A 245 3.06 2.77 14.93
N THR A 246 4.05 3.29 14.22
CA THR A 246 4.19 3.16 12.76
C THR A 246 4.99 1.93 12.34
N ASP A 247 5.44 1.10 13.30
CA ASP A 247 6.26 -0.08 13.07
C ASP A 247 5.43 -1.36 13.30
N PHE A 248 4.97 -2.00 12.22
CA PHE A 248 4.21 -3.24 12.31
C PHE A 248 5.03 -4.42 12.86
N VAL A 249 6.36 -4.40 12.76
CA VAL A 249 7.20 -5.43 13.38
C VAL A 249 7.09 -5.36 14.90
N GLN A 250 7.01 -4.16 15.46
CA GLN A 250 6.77 -3.97 16.89
C GLN A 250 5.41 -4.53 17.31
N LEU A 251 4.35 -4.33 16.49
CA LEU A 251 3.02 -4.89 16.75
C LEU A 251 3.03 -6.41 16.69
N ASN A 252 3.64 -6.99 15.65
CA ASN A 252 3.77 -8.45 15.54
C ASN A 252 4.49 -9.05 16.75
N LEU A 253 5.61 -8.43 17.18
CA LEU A 253 6.32 -8.88 18.38
C LEU A 253 5.47 -8.78 19.65
N ALA A 254 4.67 -7.73 19.80
CA ALA A 254 3.78 -7.57 20.94
C ALA A 254 2.67 -8.64 20.97
N VAL A 255 2.12 -9.02 19.79
CA VAL A 255 1.18 -10.14 19.68
C VAL A 255 1.85 -11.47 20.06
N MET A 256 3.04 -11.76 19.50
CA MET A 256 3.79 -12.98 19.79
C MET A 256 4.18 -13.11 21.27
N ASN A 257 4.46 -11.99 21.94
CA ASN A 257 4.83 -11.96 23.35
C ASN A 257 3.60 -11.99 24.29
N GLY A 258 2.35 -11.92 23.74
CA GLY A 258 1.14 -11.82 24.52
C GLY A 258 0.94 -10.49 25.25
N GLU A 259 1.63 -9.43 24.80
CA GLU A 259 1.43 -8.07 25.32
C GLU A 259 0.11 -7.49 24.81
N ILE A 260 -0.26 -7.81 23.57
CA ILE A 260 -1.56 -7.54 22.94
C ILE A 260 -2.09 -8.79 22.27
N ASP A 261 -3.40 -8.84 22.04
CA ASP A 261 -4.09 -9.97 21.39
C ASP A 261 -4.44 -9.67 19.92
N LEU A 262 -4.51 -8.38 19.56
CA LEU A 262 -4.88 -7.93 18.20
C LEU A 262 -4.36 -6.51 17.92
N TYR A 263 -4.38 -6.12 16.65
CA TYR A 263 -4.16 -4.74 16.23
C TYR A 263 -4.87 -4.44 14.91
N PHE A 264 -5.27 -3.20 14.67
CA PHE A 264 -5.90 -2.81 13.40
C PHE A 264 -4.97 -2.00 12.49
N THR A 265 -5.42 -1.80 11.26
CA THR A 265 -4.66 -1.27 10.12
C THR A 265 -3.49 -2.21 9.76
N GLY A 266 -3.72 -3.51 9.93
CA GLY A 266 -2.83 -4.57 9.49
C GLY A 266 -3.39 -5.30 8.28
N GLY A 267 -2.84 -6.48 8.04
CA GLY A 267 -3.23 -7.36 6.95
C GLY A 267 -2.16 -8.41 6.70
N THR A 268 -2.29 -9.22 5.66
CA THR A 268 -1.20 -10.14 5.32
C THR A 268 0.05 -9.39 4.92
N TYR A 269 -0.07 -8.15 4.43
CA TYR A 269 1.08 -7.26 4.15
C TYR A 269 1.92 -6.91 5.40
N THR A 270 1.37 -7.06 6.60
CA THR A 270 2.13 -6.88 7.85
C THR A 270 2.59 -8.19 8.46
N THR A 271 1.92 -9.31 8.18
CA THR A 271 2.17 -10.61 8.83
C THR A 271 2.94 -11.61 7.98
N ALA A 272 2.92 -11.49 6.64
CA ALA A 272 3.46 -12.50 5.73
C ALA A 272 4.93 -12.86 6.02
N ALA A 273 5.78 -11.88 6.27
CA ALA A 273 7.19 -12.14 6.58
C ALA A 273 7.38 -12.98 7.86
N ALA A 274 6.61 -12.68 8.91
CA ALA A 274 6.65 -13.45 10.16
C ALA A 274 6.06 -14.86 9.96
N ARG A 275 4.97 -14.98 9.21
CA ARG A 275 4.35 -16.27 8.90
C ARG A 275 5.26 -17.17 8.06
N LEU A 276 6.05 -16.61 7.15
CA LEU A 276 7.10 -17.33 6.41
C LEU A 276 8.19 -17.90 7.33
N GLU A 277 8.46 -17.25 8.45
CA GLU A 277 9.39 -17.73 9.49
C GLU A 277 8.70 -18.72 10.48
N GLY A 278 7.46 -19.12 10.21
CA GLY A 278 6.73 -20.12 10.99
C GLY A 278 5.83 -19.56 12.10
N ILE A 279 5.62 -18.24 12.16
CA ILE A 279 4.77 -17.58 13.16
C ILE A 279 3.31 -17.60 12.64
N SER A 280 2.63 -18.73 12.77
CA SER A 280 1.30 -18.94 12.20
C SER A 280 0.16 -18.27 12.98
N GLU A 281 0.38 -17.95 14.26
CA GLU A 281 -0.59 -17.31 15.13
C GLU A 281 -0.90 -15.86 14.77
N LEU A 282 -0.03 -15.18 14.03
CA LEU A 282 -0.33 -13.86 13.44
C LEU A 282 -1.30 -14.05 12.27
N TYR A 283 -2.57 -13.71 12.47
CA TYR A 283 -3.62 -14.00 11.49
C TYR A 283 -4.39 -12.75 11.11
N ALA A 284 -4.40 -12.42 9.80
CA ALA A 284 -5.14 -11.29 9.26
C ALA A 284 -6.63 -11.65 9.09
N ILE A 285 -7.52 -10.76 9.48
CA ILE A 285 -8.96 -10.97 9.49
C ILE A 285 -9.67 -9.87 8.70
N THR A 286 -10.33 -10.26 7.63
CA THR A 286 -11.38 -9.45 6.98
C THR A 286 -12.72 -9.87 7.57
N PRO A 287 -13.47 -8.97 8.26
CA PRO A 287 -14.78 -9.32 8.83
C PRO A 287 -15.80 -9.79 7.78
N ASN A 288 -16.65 -10.73 8.18
CA ASN A 288 -17.72 -11.26 7.32
C ASN A 288 -18.77 -10.22 6.93
N SER A 289 -18.96 -9.20 7.76
CA SER A 289 -19.95 -8.14 7.55
C SER A 289 -19.51 -6.82 8.18
N GLY A 290 -20.11 -5.72 7.74
CA GLY A 290 -19.83 -4.39 8.27
C GLY A 290 -20.69 -3.29 7.65
N PRO A 291 -20.39 -2.02 7.97
CA PRO A 291 -21.22 -0.89 7.58
C PRO A 291 -21.06 -0.48 6.10
N ALA A 292 -20.03 -0.98 5.42
CA ALA A 292 -19.75 -0.63 4.05
C ALA A 292 -20.50 -1.60 3.10
N ASP A 293 -21.75 -1.29 2.78
CA ASP A 293 -22.63 -2.10 1.91
C ASP A 293 -22.77 -3.57 2.39
N GLY A 294 -22.79 -3.77 3.70
CA GLY A 294 -22.85 -5.10 4.32
C GLY A 294 -21.48 -5.79 4.43
N LYS A 295 -20.40 -5.18 3.94
CA LYS A 295 -19.05 -5.72 3.95
C LYS A 295 -18.22 -5.16 5.09
N GLY A 296 -17.32 -6.01 5.63
CA GLY A 296 -16.51 -5.70 6.78
C GLY A 296 -15.09 -5.22 6.49
N GLY A 297 -14.58 -5.44 5.27
CA GLY A 297 -13.24 -5.05 4.84
C GLY A 297 -13.20 -3.92 3.82
N ILE A 298 -11.99 -3.41 3.60
CA ILE A 298 -11.67 -2.42 2.57
C ILE A 298 -10.52 -2.97 1.73
N ASN A 299 -10.70 -3.02 0.41
CA ASN A 299 -9.73 -3.57 -0.53
C ASN A 299 -8.94 -2.44 -1.20
N TRP A 300 -7.64 -2.40 -0.96
CA TRP A 300 -6.73 -1.51 -1.67
C TRP A 300 -6.14 -2.18 -2.92
N ILE A 301 -5.89 -1.39 -3.94
CA ILE A 301 -5.39 -1.84 -5.23
C ILE A 301 -4.41 -0.79 -5.73
N GLU A 302 -3.19 -1.19 -6.03
CA GLU A 302 -2.20 -0.28 -6.60
C GLU A 302 -2.40 -0.08 -8.09
N ILE A 303 -2.44 1.18 -8.49
CA ILE A 303 -2.49 1.65 -9.88
C ILE A 303 -1.14 2.26 -10.23
N ASN A 304 -0.47 1.68 -11.20
CA ASN A 304 0.83 2.10 -11.71
C ASN A 304 0.63 3.02 -12.92
N SER A 305 0.98 4.28 -12.77
CA SER A 305 0.69 5.33 -13.76
C SER A 305 1.94 6.00 -14.30
N ALA A 306 1.86 6.48 -15.56
CA ALA A 306 2.86 7.37 -16.14
C ALA A 306 2.56 8.82 -15.73
N VAL A 307 3.53 9.46 -15.08
CA VAL A 307 3.42 10.88 -14.70
C VAL A 307 3.38 11.78 -15.95
N ALA A 308 2.62 12.87 -15.89
CA ALA A 308 2.54 13.88 -16.94
C ALA A 308 3.81 14.74 -16.98
N ASN A 309 4.98 14.06 -17.03
CA ASN A 309 6.28 14.72 -17.13
C ASN A 309 6.38 15.48 -18.47
N PRO A 310 6.72 16.78 -18.49
CA PRO A 310 6.89 17.53 -19.74
C PRO A 310 8.02 17.00 -20.62
N ASN A 311 8.99 16.29 -20.02
CA ASN A 311 10.08 15.61 -20.71
C ASN A 311 10.12 14.13 -20.28
N PRO A 312 9.11 13.31 -20.65
CA PRO A 312 8.97 11.95 -20.16
C PRO A 312 10.16 11.09 -20.64
N HIS A 313 10.52 10.10 -19.82
CA HIS A 313 11.47 9.08 -20.23
C HIS A 313 10.87 8.24 -21.37
N ASP A 314 11.62 7.97 -22.42
CA ASP A 314 11.17 7.23 -23.60
C ASP A 314 10.72 5.78 -23.27
N LYS A 315 11.28 5.19 -22.21
CA LYS A 315 10.98 3.83 -21.75
C LYS A 315 9.93 3.73 -20.64
N ILE A 316 9.15 4.79 -20.36
CA ILE A 316 8.15 4.71 -19.28
C ILE A 316 7.09 3.64 -19.56
N PHE A 317 6.63 3.55 -20.78
CA PHE A 317 5.65 2.54 -21.16
C PHE A 317 6.27 1.13 -21.22
N ASP A 318 7.54 0.99 -21.58
CA ASP A 318 8.25 -0.28 -21.50
C ASP A 318 8.38 -0.75 -20.05
N PHE A 319 8.60 0.16 -19.11
CA PHE A 319 8.64 -0.16 -17.69
C PHE A 319 7.28 -0.62 -17.15
N LEU A 320 6.21 0.08 -17.52
CA LEU A 320 4.85 -0.32 -17.12
C LEU A 320 4.45 -1.70 -17.66
N GLU A 321 4.91 -2.08 -18.85
CA GLU A 321 4.72 -3.42 -19.39
C GLU A 321 5.65 -4.43 -18.71
N PHE A 322 6.93 -4.07 -18.50
CA PHE A 322 7.92 -4.90 -17.83
C PHE A 322 7.46 -5.38 -16.46
N ILE A 323 6.90 -4.49 -15.63
CA ILE A 323 6.46 -4.88 -14.28
C ILE A 323 5.33 -5.93 -14.28
N THR A 324 4.62 -6.13 -15.40
CA THR A 324 3.58 -7.17 -15.54
C THR A 324 4.12 -8.50 -16.03
N THR A 325 5.39 -8.57 -16.43
CA THR A 325 6.00 -9.85 -16.85
C THR A 325 6.12 -10.80 -15.65
N PRO A 326 6.05 -12.13 -15.84
CA PRO A 326 6.13 -13.09 -14.74
C PRO A 326 7.37 -12.92 -13.87
N ASP A 327 8.54 -12.61 -14.46
CA ASP A 327 9.79 -12.43 -13.71
C ASP A 327 9.75 -11.19 -12.82
N ALA A 328 9.27 -10.08 -13.34
CA ALA A 328 9.15 -8.83 -12.57
C ALA A 328 8.01 -8.90 -11.54
N ALA A 329 6.87 -9.47 -11.91
CA ALA A 329 5.73 -9.64 -11.03
C ALA A 329 6.04 -10.55 -9.82
N GLU A 330 6.85 -11.62 -10.03
CA GLU A 330 7.36 -12.45 -8.94
C GLU A 330 8.22 -11.66 -7.95
N ILE A 331 9.16 -10.85 -8.44
CA ILE A 331 10.01 -10.02 -7.59
C ILE A 331 9.15 -9.00 -6.82
N ILE A 332 8.20 -8.36 -7.49
CA ILE A 332 7.30 -7.37 -6.87
C ILE A 332 6.42 -8.03 -5.80
N ALA A 333 5.91 -9.24 -6.07
CA ALA A 333 5.14 -9.99 -5.09
C ALA A 333 5.96 -10.30 -3.82
N ARG A 334 7.25 -10.63 -3.97
CA ARG A 334 8.17 -10.93 -2.86
C ARG A 334 8.88 -9.69 -2.30
N GLY A 335 8.56 -8.50 -2.80
CA GLY A 335 9.29 -7.27 -2.58
C GLY A 335 9.81 -7.07 -1.16
N ASN A 336 11.13 -6.93 -1.02
CA ASN A 336 11.83 -6.72 0.24
C ASN A 336 11.52 -7.77 1.34
N GLY A 337 11.15 -9.00 0.94
CA GLY A 337 10.84 -10.10 1.87
C GLY A 337 9.44 -10.05 2.49
N ASN A 338 8.59 -9.16 1.98
CA ASN A 338 7.20 -9.04 2.41
C ASN A 338 6.26 -9.46 1.28
N LEU A 339 5.94 -10.75 1.23
CA LEU A 339 5.11 -11.33 0.17
C LEU A 339 3.71 -10.72 0.17
N GLN A 340 3.27 -10.29 -1.02
CA GLN A 340 1.92 -9.73 -1.24
C GLN A 340 1.35 -10.25 -2.57
N PRO A 341 0.02 -10.40 -2.66
CA PRO A 341 -0.64 -10.75 -3.90
C PRO A 341 -0.43 -9.73 -5.01
N VAL A 342 -0.21 -10.22 -6.23
CA VAL A 342 -0.20 -9.41 -7.45
C VAL A 342 -1.26 -9.92 -8.43
N SER A 343 -1.84 -9.01 -9.21
CA SER A 343 -2.92 -9.34 -10.16
C SER A 343 -2.51 -10.39 -11.19
N GLN A 344 -1.20 -10.50 -11.50
CA GLN A 344 -0.63 -11.48 -12.41
C GLN A 344 -0.56 -12.90 -11.83
N MET A 345 -0.84 -13.12 -10.52
CA MET A 345 -0.94 -14.47 -9.94
C MET A 345 -2.09 -15.31 -10.53
N ALA A 346 -3.01 -14.70 -11.27
CA ALA A 346 -3.97 -15.41 -12.11
C ALA A 346 -3.29 -16.25 -13.22
N GLN A 347 -2.07 -15.90 -13.61
CA GLN A 347 -1.33 -16.65 -14.63
C GLN A 347 -0.74 -17.95 -14.01
N PRO A 348 -1.03 -19.14 -14.57
CA PRO A 348 -0.52 -20.39 -14.02
C PRO A 348 1.01 -20.49 -14.01
N GLU A 349 1.69 -19.78 -14.91
CA GLU A 349 3.15 -19.71 -14.94
C GLU A 349 3.69 -19.02 -13.69
N LEU A 350 3.15 -17.87 -13.34
CA LEU A 350 3.56 -17.11 -12.16
C LEU A 350 3.15 -17.84 -10.87
N MET A 351 1.90 -18.31 -10.80
CA MET A 351 1.38 -19.00 -9.61
C MET A 351 2.24 -20.22 -9.21
N ARG A 352 2.74 -21.00 -10.17
CA ARG A 352 3.61 -22.16 -9.89
C ARG A 352 4.97 -21.81 -9.29
N ARG A 353 5.35 -20.54 -9.26
CA ARG A 353 6.63 -20.08 -8.68
C ARG A 353 6.54 -19.89 -7.16
N PHE A 354 5.33 -19.87 -6.61
CA PHE A 354 5.10 -19.74 -5.18
C PHE A 354 4.92 -21.12 -4.53
N SER A 355 5.64 -21.34 -3.43
CA SER A 355 5.51 -22.52 -2.60
C SER A 355 4.20 -22.51 -1.80
N ARG A 356 3.82 -23.67 -1.24
CA ARG A 356 2.66 -23.76 -0.34
C ARG A 356 2.83 -22.88 0.90
N ASP A 357 4.03 -22.80 1.45
CA ASP A 357 4.32 -22.01 2.64
C ASP A 357 4.18 -20.50 2.35
N GLU A 358 4.66 -20.06 1.18
CA GLU A 358 4.46 -18.68 0.72
C GLU A 358 2.97 -18.34 0.54
N LEU A 359 2.21 -19.20 -0.12
CA LEU A 359 0.78 -18.99 -0.30
C LEU A 359 0.02 -19.03 1.04
N SER A 360 0.42 -19.92 1.97
CA SER A 360 -0.14 -19.94 3.31
C SER A 360 0.19 -18.69 4.11
N ALA A 361 1.38 -18.11 3.93
CA ALA A 361 1.78 -16.89 4.63
C ALA A 361 0.88 -15.69 4.30
N ILE A 362 0.41 -15.58 3.05
CA ILE A 362 -0.53 -14.54 2.61
C ILE A 362 -1.99 -15.00 2.70
N GLN A 363 -2.27 -16.12 3.35
CA GLN A 363 -3.62 -16.68 3.50
C GLN A 363 -4.36 -16.81 2.15
N TRP A 364 -3.65 -17.33 1.13
CA TRP A 364 -4.16 -17.41 -0.24
C TRP A 364 -5.44 -18.23 -0.37
N ASP A 365 -5.59 -19.29 0.42
CA ASP A 365 -6.77 -20.14 0.38
C ASP A 365 -8.06 -19.42 0.81
N GLU A 366 -7.94 -18.29 1.54
CA GLU A 366 -9.05 -17.44 1.98
C GLU A 366 -9.14 -16.12 1.19
N PHE A 367 -8.24 -15.93 0.22
CA PHE A 367 -8.05 -14.64 -0.43
C PHE A 367 -9.31 -14.15 -1.15
N ASP A 368 -9.97 -15.03 -1.93
CA ASP A 368 -11.20 -14.67 -2.65
C ASP A 368 -12.36 -14.34 -1.70
N GLU A 369 -12.47 -15.05 -0.56
CA GLU A 369 -13.45 -14.75 0.48
C GLU A 369 -13.19 -13.37 1.10
N ARG A 370 -11.94 -13.07 1.45
CA ARG A 370 -11.52 -11.78 2.02
C ARG A 370 -11.83 -10.63 1.09
N ILE A 371 -11.42 -10.74 -0.18
CA ILE A 371 -11.74 -9.73 -1.21
C ILE A 371 -13.24 -9.62 -1.43
N GLY A 372 -14.00 -10.72 -1.39
CA GLY A 372 -15.45 -10.74 -1.51
C GLY A 372 -16.15 -9.98 -0.36
N ASN A 373 -15.59 -10.02 0.84
CA ASN A 373 -16.09 -9.35 2.05
C ASN A 373 -15.59 -7.89 2.20
N ALA A 374 -14.89 -7.35 1.19
CA ALA A 374 -14.36 -5.99 1.22
C ALA A 374 -15.00 -5.10 0.14
N VAL A 375 -15.19 -3.81 0.46
CA VAL A 375 -15.44 -2.78 -0.54
C VAL A 375 -14.12 -2.25 -1.09
N GLU A 376 -14.11 -1.79 -2.33
CA GLU A 376 -12.92 -1.14 -2.87
C GLU A 376 -12.68 0.21 -2.20
N PHE A 377 -11.42 0.49 -1.87
CA PHE A 377 -11.00 1.77 -1.31
C PHE A 377 -11.42 2.92 -2.23
N ASP A 378 -12.01 3.95 -1.64
CA ASP A 378 -12.34 5.22 -2.29
C ASP A 378 -11.94 6.40 -1.39
N LEU A 379 -11.98 7.62 -1.88
CA LEU A 379 -11.71 8.81 -1.08
C LEU A 379 -12.76 8.94 0.02
N VAL A 380 -12.31 9.26 1.22
CA VAL A 380 -13.18 9.50 2.37
C VAL A 380 -13.78 10.91 2.24
N PRO A 381 -15.09 11.07 2.00
CA PRO A 381 -15.71 12.38 2.09
C PRO A 381 -15.60 12.92 3.53
N ASP A 382 -15.47 14.21 3.71
CA ASP A 382 -15.27 14.85 5.02
C ASP A 382 -13.95 14.45 5.72
N TYR A 383 -12.95 13.96 4.96
CA TYR A 383 -11.68 13.47 5.51
C TYR A 383 -11.05 14.44 6.49
N ASP A 384 -10.92 15.72 6.14
CA ASP A 384 -10.29 16.73 7.01
C ASP A 384 -10.98 16.83 8.37
N LYS A 385 -12.31 16.80 8.38
CA LYS A 385 -13.11 16.83 9.62
C LYS A 385 -12.87 15.60 10.50
N LEU A 386 -12.84 14.41 9.88
CA LEU A 386 -12.58 13.16 10.60
C LEU A 386 -11.14 13.07 11.09
N TYR A 387 -10.20 13.52 10.28
CA TYR A 387 -8.79 13.57 10.62
C TYR A 387 -8.48 14.55 11.74
N ASP A 388 -9.15 15.71 11.79
CA ASP A 388 -9.04 16.62 12.91
C ASP A 388 -9.49 15.97 14.24
N ILE A 389 -10.58 15.20 14.21
CA ILE A 389 -11.06 14.42 15.37
C ILE A 389 -10.01 13.37 15.78
N TYR A 390 -9.52 12.61 14.83
CA TYR A 390 -8.48 11.58 15.04
C TYR A 390 -7.21 12.19 15.65
N SER A 391 -6.71 13.26 15.05
CA SER A 391 -5.51 13.97 15.50
C SER A 391 -5.70 14.59 16.89
N ALA A 392 -6.91 15.10 17.19
CA ALA A 392 -7.23 15.61 18.52
C ALA A 392 -7.22 14.51 19.59
N ALA A 393 -7.77 13.33 19.25
CA ALA A 393 -7.76 12.17 20.17
C ALA A 393 -6.33 11.68 20.44
N LEU A 394 -5.47 11.61 19.40
CA LEU A 394 -4.06 11.27 19.58
C LEU A 394 -3.33 12.25 20.50
N ARG A 395 -3.53 13.57 20.31
CA ARG A 395 -2.93 14.60 21.17
C ARG A 395 -3.43 14.56 22.60
N ALA A 396 -4.67 14.15 22.83
CA ALA A 396 -5.25 14.06 24.17
C ALA A 396 -4.71 12.87 24.98
N ARG A 397 -4.29 11.80 24.31
CA ARG A 397 -3.70 10.62 24.93
C ARG A 397 -2.23 10.87 25.36
N GLY A 398 -1.46 11.63 24.58
CA GLY A 398 -0.01 11.79 24.75
C GLY A 398 0.48 12.92 25.47
#